data_b1fed53adb4bb0e6cb2a56f388337403
#
_entry.id   b1fed53adb4bb0e6cb2a56f388337403
#
_cell.length_a   1.000
_cell.length_b   1.000
_cell.length_c   1.000
_cell.angle_alpha   90.00
_cell.angle_beta   90.00
_cell.angle_gamma   90.00
#
_symmetry.space_group_name_H-M   'P 1'
#
loop_
_entity.id
_entity.type
_entity.pdbx_description
1 polymer ?
#
loop_
_entity_poly.entity_id
_entity_poly.type
_entity_poly.pdbx_seq_one_letter_code
_entity_poly.pdbx_strand_id
1 'polypeptide(L)'
;AAGAILHYVKETQRSALPHIQSIVTEHPNDALILDAATRRNLELQQSLGDANTHLSAVLDKTASAMGSRQFQRWLQRPIRNQQALNKRYDAVSALLENNAYEPLQTSLKSLSDIERIVARVGLRTARPKDFARLRDSLKQLPDIKSQLQHQSLNQLNEAILLFPEVVDRLERAIIDNPPLL
;
A
#
# COMPACT_ATOMS: atom_id res chain seq x y z
N ALA A 1 -18.41 -15.29 -11.81
CA ALA A 1 -17.55 -15.57 -10.65
C ALA A 1 -17.62 -14.45 -9.60
N ALA A 2 -17.30 -13.17 -9.93
CA ALA A 2 -17.27 -12.08 -8.96
C ALA A 2 -18.60 -11.83 -8.23
N GLY A 3 -19.74 -11.89 -8.95
CA GLY A 3 -21.07 -11.76 -8.35
C GLY A 3 -21.39 -12.85 -7.33
N ALA A 4 -20.97 -14.10 -7.59
CA ALA A 4 -21.17 -15.21 -6.65
C ALA A 4 -20.34 -15.01 -5.37
N ILE A 5 -19.09 -14.53 -5.50
CA ILE A 5 -18.24 -14.21 -4.35
C ILE A 5 -18.87 -13.08 -3.53
N LEU A 6 -19.34 -12.01 -4.18
CA LEU A 6 -19.97 -10.89 -3.51
C LEU A 6 -21.24 -11.31 -2.78
N HIS A 7 -22.05 -12.19 -3.39
CA HIS A 7 -23.26 -12.75 -2.77
C HIS A 7 -22.89 -13.56 -1.53
N TYR A 8 -21.94 -14.49 -1.64
CA TYR A 8 -21.44 -15.29 -0.52
C TYR A 8 -20.93 -14.43 0.65
N VAL A 9 -20.15 -13.38 0.34
CA VAL A 9 -19.63 -12.47 1.38
C VAL A 9 -20.78 -11.71 2.05
N LYS A 10 -21.80 -11.26 1.30
CA LYS A 10 -22.97 -10.61 1.88
C LYS A 10 -23.76 -11.54 2.81
N GLU A 11 -23.95 -12.78 2.43
CA GLU A 11 -24.67 -13.77 3.26
C GLU A 11 -23.88 -14.14 4.51
N THR A 12 -22.57 -14.35 4.39
CA THR A 12 -21.72 -14.77 5.52
C THR A 12 -21.45 -13.65 6.51
N GLN A 13 -21.23 -12.44 6.04
CA GLN A 13 -20.94 -11.26 6.89
C GLN A 13 -22.22 -10.68 7.51
N ARG A 14 -23.41 -10.97 6.97
CA ARG A 14 -24.71 -10.48 7.42
C ARG A 14 -24.75 -8.95 7.64
N SER A 15 -23.89 -8.21 6.93
CA SER A 15 -23.74 -6.75 7.06
C SER A 15 -23.60 -6.10 5.69
N ALA A 16 -23.93 -4.81 5.60
CA ALA A 16 -23.53 -4.01 4.45
C ALA A 16 -22.02 -4.06 4.33
N LEU A 17 -21.51 -4.16 3.10
CA LEU A 17 -20.07 -4.21 2.80
C LEU A 17 -19.56 -2.84 2.31
N PRO A 18 -19.56 -1.80 3.15
CA PRO A 18 -19.24 -0.44 2.73
C PRO A 18 -17.80 -0.28 2.25
N HIS A 19 -16.93 -1.22 2.61
CA HIS A 19 -15.53 -1.27 2.19
C HIS A 19 -15.34 -1.84 0.78
N ILE A 20 -16.34 -2.52 0.20
CA ILE A 20 -16.32 -3.02 -1.18
C ILE A 20 -17.02 -2.00 -2.06
N GLN A 21 -16.26 -1.10 -2.67
CA GLN A 21 -16.80 0.01 -3.46
C GLN A 21 -16.81 -0.25 -4.96
N SER A 22 -15.90 -1.10 -5.47
CA SER A 22 -15.79 -1.36 -6.91
C SER A 22 -15.24 -2.75 -7.19
N ILE A 23 -15.52 -3.24 -8.40
CA ILE A 23 -14.91 -4.42 -9.00
C ILE A 23 -14.13 -3.95 -10.21
N VAL A 24 -12.84 -4.18 -10.23
CA VAL A 24 -11.97 -3.83 -11.35
C VAL A 24 -11.67 -5.09 -12.15
N THR A 25 -11.88 -5.01 -13.46
CA THR A 25 -11.50 -6.09 -14.38
C THR A 25 -10.02 -5.96 -14.71
N GLU A 26 -9.27 -7.01 -14.47
CA GLU A 26 -7.88 -7.12 -14.89
C GLU A 26 -7.80 -7.92 -16.17
N HIS A 27 -7.08 -7.39 -17.17
CA HIS A 27 -6.84 -8.09 -18.43
C HIS A 27 -5.51 -8.86 -18.40
N PRO A 28 -5.46 -10.10 -18.92
CA PRO A 28 -4.22 -10.89 -18.97
C PRO A 28 -3.07 -10.17 -19.71
N ASN A 29 -3.41 -9.31 -20.67
CA ASN A 29 -2.43 -8.58 -21.48
C ASN A 29 -1.79 -7.38 -20.75
N ASP A 30 -2.31 -6.96 -19.61
CA ASP A 30 -1.79 -5.80 -18.86
C ASP A 30 -0.47 -6.12 -18.14
N ALA A 31 -0.20 -7.39 -17.91
CA ALA A 31 0.99 -7.86 -17.22
C ALA A 31 1.68 -9.01 -17.95
N LEU A 32 2.95 -9.22 -17.62
CA LEU A 32 3.68 -10.41 -18.03
C LEU A 32 3.08 -11.63 -17.33
N ILE A 33 2.70 -12.64 -18.10
CA ILE A 33 2.16 -13.89 -17.57
C ILE A 33 3.34 -14.73 -17.10
N LEU A 34 3.42 -14.95 -15.80
CA LEU A 34 4.36 -15.85 -15.15
C LEU A 34 3.57 -17.04 -14.60
N ASP A 35 3.78 -18.23 -15.13
CA ASP A 35 3.18 -19.44 -14.58
C ASP A 35 3.81 -19.83 -13.24
N ALA A 36 3.22 -20.83 -12.56
CA ALA A 36 3.69 -21.27 -11.25
C ALA A 36 5.11 -21.85 -11.29
N ALA A 37 5.46 -22.57 -12.35
CA ALA A 37 6.79 -23.15 -12.54
C ALA A 37 7.84 -22.05 -12.73
N THR A 38 7.55 -21.07 -13.59
CA THR A 38 8.42 -19.91 -13.81
C THR A 38 8.65 -19.12 -12.53
N ARG A 39 7.59 -18.81 -11.76
CA ARG A 39 7.72 -18.08 -10.48
C ARG A 39 8.59 -18.83 -9.47
N ARG A 40 8.42 -20.15 -9.38
CA ARG A 40 9.22 -21.00 -8.51
C ARG A 40 10.66 -21.06 -8.95
N ASN A 41 10.95 -21.29 -10.24
CA ASN A 41 12.30 -21.44 -10.78
C ASN A 41 13.07 -20.11 -10.72
N LEU A 42 12.40 -18.97 -10.84
CA LEU A 42 13.00 -17.65 -10.67
C LEU A 42 13.16 -17.27 -9.18
N GLU A 43 12.72 -18.11 -8.27
CA GLU A 43 12.75 -17.84 -6.81
C GLU A 43 12.25 -16.44 -6.45
N LEU A 44 11.11 -16.04 -7.02
CA LEU A 44 10.61 -14.67 -6.82
C LEU A 44 10.21 -14.39 -5.37
N GLN A 45 9.59 -15.36 -4.69
CA GLN A 45 9.04 -15.21 -3.34
C GLN A 45 9.41 -16.33 -2.37
N GLN A 46 9.92 -17.43 -2.88
CA GLN A 46 10.31 -18.60 -2.10
C GLN A 46 11.62 -19.15 -2.65
N SER A 47 12.56 -19.44 -1.77
CA SER A 47 13.80 -20.13 -2.14
C SER A 47 13.53 -21.61 -2.39
N LEU A 48 14.26 -22.20 -3.32
CA LEU A 48 14.28 -23.65 -3.55
C LEU A 48 15.09 -24.39 -2.47
N GLY A 49 15.96 -23.67 -1.77
CA GLY A 49 16.74 -24.14 -0.64
C GLY A 49 16.27 -23.60 0.70
N ASP A 50 16.99 -23.92 1.76
CA ASP A 50 16.65 -23.53 3.14
C ASP A 50 16.94 -22.05 3.47
N ALA A 51 17.68 -21.34 2.64
CA ALA A 51 18.05 -19.97 2.89
C ALA A 51 16.94 -19.01 2.41
N ASN A 52 16.70 -17.95 3.16
CA ASN A 52 15.75 -16.90 2.78
C ASN A 52 16.40 -15.93 1.75
N THR A 53 16.79 -16.47 0.59
CA THR A 53 17.58 -15.80 -0.45
C THR A 53 16.78 -15.51 -1.73
N HIS A 54 15.46 -15.69 -1.69
CA HIS A 54 14.61 -15.40 -2.83
C HIS A 54 14.62 -13.91 -3.21
N LEU A 55 14.31 -13.60 -4.46
CA LEU A 55 14.44 -12.26 -5.04
C LEU A 55 13.74 -11.18 -4.20
N SER A 56 12.52 -11.44 -3.74
CA SER A 56 11.80 -10.46 -2.95
C SER A 56 12.44 -10.19 -1.58
N ALA A 57 13.06 -11.18 -0.93
CA ALA A 57 13.74 -10.96 0.34
C ALA A 57 14.98 -10.07 0.19
N VAL A 58 15.69 -10.21 -0.92
CA VAL A 58 16.89 -9.42 -1.22
C VAL A 58 16.53 -7.97 -1.58
N LEU A 59 15.52 -7.80 -2.43
CA LEU A 59 15.17 -6.50 -3.01
C LEU A 59 14.19 -5.68 -2.16
N ASP A 60 13.39 -6.30 -1.27
CA ASP A 60 12.42 -5.56 -0.47
C ASP A 60 13.13 -4.71 0.60
N LYS A 61 13.35 -3.45 0.28
CA LYS A 61 13.87 -2.41 1.18
C LYS A 61 12.80 -1.35 1.46
N THR A 62 11.55 -1.70 1.27
CA THR A 62 10.43 -0.78 1.48
C THR A 62 10.33 -0.36 2.95
N ALA A 63 9.92 0.89 3.16
CA ALA A 63 9.88 1.49 4.48
C ALA A 63 8.60 1.13 5.28
N SER A 64 7.55 0.67 4.60
CA SER A 64 6.24 0.40 5.20
C SER A 64 5.67 -0.95 4.77
N ALA A 65 4.79 -1.53 5.59
CA ALA A 65 4.10 -2.78 5.26
C ALA A 65 3.23 -2.66 3.99
N MET A 66 2.64 -1.49 3.74
CA MET A 66 1.89 -1.21 2.50
C MET A 66 2.82 -1.21 1.29
N GLY A 67 4.01 -0.60 1.42
CA GLY A 67 5.04 -0.61 0.39
C GLY A 67 5.50 -2.02 0.05
N SER A 68 5.78 -2.85 1.06
CA SER A 68 6.17 -4.25 0.86
C SER A 68 5.10 -5.03 0.10
N ARG A 69 3.82 -4.90 0.48
CA ARG A 69 2.72 -5.53 -0.27
C ARG A 69 2.63 -5.06 -1.72
N GLN A 70 2.84 -3.77 -1.97
CA GLN A 70 2.83 -3.23 -3.34
C GLN A 70 4.03 -3.74 -4.14
N PHE A 71 5.20 -3.82 -3.54
CA PHE A 71 6.40 -4.40 -4.15
C PHE A 71 6.18 -5.87 -4.53
N GLN A 72 5.59 -6.68 -3.63
CA GLN A 72 5.24 -8.07 -3.91
C GLN A 72 4.26 -8.19 -5.09
N ARG A 73 3.24 -7.31 -5.16
CA ARG A 73 2.32 -7.27 -6.31
C ARG A 73 3.06 -6.98 -7.63
N TRP A 74 4.02 -6.04 -7.62
CA TRP A 74 4.81 -5.72 -8.81
C TRP A 74 5.69 -6.87 -9.27
N LEU A 75 6.30 -7.61 -8.36
CA LEU A 75 7.07 -8.80 -8.68
C LEU A 75 6.21 -9.93 -9.26
N GLN A 76 5.00 -10.09 -8.72
CA GLN A 76 4.08 -11.13 -9.20
C GLN A 76 3.46 -10.82 -10.57
N ARG A 77 3.28 -9.55 -10.86
CA ARG A 77 2.61 -9.06 -12.07
C ARG A 77 3.37 -7.88 -12.68
N PRO A 78 4.53 -8.14 -13.30
CA PRO A 78 5.28 -7.11 -13.99
C PRO A 78 4.44 -6.53 -15.14
N ILE A 79 4.29 -5.21 -15.17
CA ILE A 79 3.49 -4.55 -16.19
C ILE A 79 4.20 -4.57 -17.55
N ARG A 80 3.41 -4.60 -18.64
CA ARG A 80 3.91 -4.56 -20.02
C ARG A 80 3.85 -3.17 -20.64
N ASN A 81 3.10 -2.26 -20.06
CA ASN A 81 2.92 -0.91 -20.58
C ASN A 81 4.22 -0.11 -20.45
N GLN A 82 4.88 0.14 -21.60
CA GLN A 82 6.17 0.84 -21.64
C GLN A 82 6.08 2.28 -21.12
N GLN A 83 4.98 2.97 -21.37
CA GLN A 83 4.80 4.35 -20.88
C GLN A 83 4.71 4.38 -19.34
N ALA A 84 3.98 3.43 -18.76
CA ALA A 84 3.88 3.31 -17.30
C ALA A 84 5.22 2.91 -16.67
N LEU A 85 6.01 2.07 -17.34
CA LEU A 85 7.37 1.72 -16.90
C LEU A 85 8.30 2.94 -16.94
N ASN A 86 8.29 3.71 -18.04
CA ASN A 86 9.12 4.90 -18.16
C ASN A 86 8.78 5.93 -17.06
N LYS A 87 7.49 6.17 -16.79
CA LYS A 87 7.07 7.04 -15.68
C LYS A 87 7.62 6.56 -14.32
N ARG A 88 7.69 5.25 -14.08
CA ARG A 88 8.29 4.72 -12.85
C ARG A 88 9.80 4.96 -12.81
N TYR A 89 10.49 4.79 -13.94
CA TYR A 89 11.93 5.07 -14.04
C TYR A 89 12.23 6.55 -13.82
N ASP A 90 11.44 7.44 -14.42
CA ASP A 90 11.56 8.89 -14.23
C ASP A 90 11.35 9.27 -12.76
N ALA A 91 10.35 8.66 -12.09
CA ALA A 91 10.11 8.88 -10.67
C ALA A 91 11.27 8.37 -9.79
N VAL A 92 11.82 7.19 -10.10
CA VAL A 92 13.01 6.65 -9.40
C VAL A 92 14.22 7.56 -9.62
N SER A 93 14.46 8.02 -10.85
CA SER A 93 15.55 8.95 -11.15
C SER A 93 15.43 10.24 -10.35
N ALA A 94 14.24 10.83 -10.30
CA ALA A 94 13.97 12.02 -9.51
C ALA A 94 14.21 11.83 -8.00
N LEU A 95 13.90 10.66 -7.47
CA LEU A 95 14.15 10.34 -6.06
C LEU A 95 15.63 10.09 -5.75
N LEU A 96 16.40 9.65 -6.74
CA LEU A 96 17.85 9.46 -6.58
C LEU A 96 18.62 10.79 -6.67
N GLU A 97 18.05 11.81 -7.32
CA GLU A 97 18.64 13.12 -7.36
C GLU A 97 18.76 13.70 -5.94
N ASN A 98 19.95 14.13 -5.58
CA ASN A 98 20.28 14.72 -4.27
C ASN A 98 19.83 13.83 -3.08
N ASN A 99 19.70 12.51 -3.27
CA ASN A 99 19.20 11.56 -2.25
C ASN A 99 17.80 11.93 -1.71
N ALA A 100 16.93 12.48 -2.55
CA ALA A 100 15.57 12.91 -2.14
C ALA A 100 14.72 11.76 -1.54
N TYR A 101 15.08 10.52 -1.79
CA TYR A 101 14.42 9.35 -1.20
C TYR A 101 14.68 9.19 0.31
N GLU A 102 15.80 9.69 0.87
CA GLU A 102 16.16 9.46 2.28
C GLU A 102 15.17 10.10 3.28
N PRO A 103 14.85 11.41 3.18
CA PRO A 103 13.85 12.00 4.05
C PRO A 103 12.47 11.37 3.83
N LEU A 104 12.10 11.07 2.59
CA LEU A 104 10.86 10.39 2.27
C LEU A 104 10.78 9.00 2.91
N GLN A 105 11.86 8.21 2.84
CA GLN A 105 11.93 6.90 3.49
C GLN A 105 11.74 7.01 5.00
N THR A 106 12.31 8.04 5.62
CA THR A 106 12.16 8.30 7.06
C THR A 106 10.71 8.59 7.41
N SER A 107 10.05 9.46 6.65
CA SER A 107 8.61 9.75 6.83
C SER A 107 7.74 8.51 6.61
N LEU A 108 8.02 7.71 5.60
CA LEU A 108 7.27 6.48 5.31
C LEU A 108 7.42 5.39 6.38
N LYS A 109 8.58 5.32 7.08
CA LYS A 109 8.80 4.37 8.20
C LYS A 109 7.89 4.62 9.39
N SER A 110 7.47 5.85 9.60
CA SER A 110 6.61 6.24 10.72
C SER A 110 5.12 5.99 10.43
N LEU A 111 4.74 5.73 9.17
CA LEU A 111 3.36 5.43 8.81
C LEU A 111 2.95 4.05 9.32
N SER A 112 1.82 4.02 10.00
CA SER A 112 1.14 2.77 10.33
C SER A 112 0.49 2.13 9.10
N ASP A 113 0.12 0.88 9.20
CA ASP A 113 -0.57 0.16 8.12
C ASP A 113 -2.01 0.65 7.97
N ILE A 114 -2.18 1.77 7.25
CA ILE A 114 -3.46 2.44 7.02
C ILE A 114 -4.45 1.49 6.34
N GLU A 115 -4.04 0.69 5.36
CA GLU A 115 -4.91 -0.26 4.67
C GLU A 115 -5.58 -1.23 5.65
N ARG A 116 -4.79 -1.82 6.57
CA ARG A 116 -5.31 -2.74 7.57
C ARG A 116 -6.18 -2.06 8.62
N ILE A 117 -5.82 -0.83 9.00
CA ILE A 117 -6.63 -0.06 9.95
C ILE A 117 -7.99 0.25 9.33
N VAL A 118 -8.03 0.77 8.10
CA VAL A 118 -9.28 1.09 7.40
C VAL A 118 -10.14 -0.16 7.18
N ALA A 119 -9.53 -1.30 6.85
CA ALA A 119 -10.25 -2.57 6.75
C ALA A 119 -10.91 -2.94 8.09
N ARG A 120 -10.20 -2.82 9.23
CA ARG A 120 -10.79 -3.07 10.56
C ARG A 120 -11.91 -2.08 10.90
N VAL A 121 -11.77 -0.81 10.50
CA VAL A 121 -12.85 0.18 10.66
C VAL A 121 -14.10 -0.24 9.87
N GLY A 122 -13.93 -0.63 8.61
CA GLY A 122 -15.03 -1.12 7.78
C GLY A 122 -15.72 -2.37 8.35
N LEU A 123 -14.96 -3.27 8.97
CA LEU A 123 -15.46 -4.46 9.64
C LEU A 123 -15.96 -4.20 11.09
N ARG A 124 -15.89 -2.96 11.58
CA ARG A 124 -16.24 -2.57 12.97
C ARG A 124 -15.46 -3.34 14.05
N THR A 125 -14.23 -3.73 13.73
CA THR A 125 -13.32 -4.46 14.65
C THR A 125 -12.12 -3.62 15.05
N ALA A 126 -12.05 -2.37 14.61
CA ALA A 126 -10.98 -1.44 14.97
C ALA A 126 -11.03 -1.09 16.46
N ARG A 127 -9.85 -1.02 17.07
CA ARG A 127 -9.65 -0.67 18.49
C ARG A 127 -9.23 0.80 18.63
N PRO A 128 -9.38 1.43 19.80
CA PRO A 128 -8.97 2.82 20.02
C PRO A 128 -7.53 3.09 19.56
N LYS A 129 -6.60 2.17 19.78
CA LYS A 129 -5.21 2.27 19.33
C LYS A 129 -5.07 2.31 17.79
N ASP A 130 -5.96 1.68 17.05
CA ASP A 130 -5.96 1.76 15.59
C ASP A 130 -6.32 3.17 15.11
N PHE A 131 -7.29 3.81 15.77
CA PHE A 131 -7.68 5.19 15.46
C PHE A 131 -6.58 6.20 15.81
N ALA A 132 -5.88 6.03 16.95
CA ALA A 132 -4.73 6.86 17.28
C ALA A 132 -3.63 6.73 16.20
N ARG A 133 -3.29 5.51 15.79
CA ARG A 133 -2.32 5.26 14.72
C ARG A 133 -2.76 5.82 13.37
N LEU A 134 -4.05 5.75 13.06
CA LEU A 134 -4.60 6.35 11.84
C LEU A 134 -4.43 7.87 11.88
N ARG A 135 -4.85 8.52 12.96
CA ARG A 135 -4.66 9.96 13.18
C ARG A 135 -3.22 10.37 12.94
N ASP A 136 -2.28 9.71 13.62
CA ASP A 136 -0.86 10.04 13.57
C ASP A 136 -0.28 9.84 12.16
N SER A 137 -0.73 8.82 11.44
CA SER A 137 -0.34 8.59 10.05
C SER A 137 -0.93 9.65 9.10
N LEU A 138 -2.19 10.04 9.28
CA LEU A 138 -2.83 11.06 8.43
C LEU A 138 -2.20 12.45 8.65
N LYS A 139 -1.73 12.75 9.86
CA LYS A 139 -1.01 14.00 10.17
C LYS A 139 0.31 14.14 9.42
N GLN A 140 0.92 13.04 8.98
CA GLN A 140 2.19 13.06 8.26
C GLN A 140 2.03 13.21 6.75
N LEU A 141 0.81 13.04 6.21
CA LEU A 141 0.59 13.12 4.76
C LEU A 141 0.97 14.48 4.15
N PRO A 142 0.73 15.64 4.79
CA PRO A 142 1.18 16.93 4.27
C PRO A 142 2.70 17.00 4.08
N ASP A 143 3.47 16.50 5.05
CA ASP A 143 4.93 16.48 5.00
C ASP A 143 5.45 15.56 3.90
N ILE A 144 4.86 14.36 3.78
CA ILE A 144 5.19 13.43 2.69
C ILE A 144 4.87 14.07 1.33
N LYS A 145 3.72 14.72 1.22
CA LYS A 145 3.31 15.41 -0.01
C LYS A 145 4.26 16.55 -0.38
N SER A 146 4.74 17.30 0.60
CA SER A 146 5.71 18.39 0.39
C SER A 146 7.07 17.91 -0.11
N GLN A 147 7.44 16.67 0.14
CA GLN A 147 8.68 16.05 -0.35
C GLN A 147 8.59 15.56 -1.80
N LEU A 148 7.39 15.53 -2.39
CA LEU A 148 7.14 15.04 -3.75
C LEU A 148 6.95 16.21 -4.75
N GLN A 149 7.85 17.21 -4.72
CA GLN A 149 7.69 18.43 -5.54
C GLN A 149 8.31 18.32 -6.94
N HIS A 150 9.05 17.24 -7.25
CA HIS A 150 9.63 17.06 -8.57
C HIS A 150 8.56 16.76 -9.63
N GLN A 151 8.71 17.28 -10.85
CA GLN A 151 7.74 17.12 -11.95
C GLN A 151 7.39 15.64 -12.21
N SER A 152 8.39 14.74 -12.20
CA SER A 152 8.20 13.29 -12.39
C SER A 152 7.43 12.63 -11.26
N LEU A 153 7.25 13.30 -10.11
CA LEU A 153 6.53 12.81 -8.94
C LEU A 153 5.12 13.42 -8.82
N ASN A 154 4.73 14.35 -9.70
CA ASN A 154 3.45 15.06 -9.62
C ASN A 154 2.26 14.09 -9.54
N GLN A 155 2.25 13.02 -10.32
CA GLN A 155 1.17 12.04 -10.27
C GLN A 155 1.04 11.37 -8.88
N LEU A 156 2.16 11.10 -8.22
CA LEU A 156 2.17 10.56 -6.84
C LEU A 156 1.72 11.62 -5.85
N ASN A 157 2.21 12.86 -6.00
CA ASN A 157 1.81 13.99 -5.16
C ASN A 157 0.30 14.24 -5.22
N GLU A 158 -0.28 14.30 -6.41
CA GLU A 158 -1.73 14.50 -6.61
C GLU A 158 -2.57 13.36 -6.07
N ALA A 159 -2.08 12.12 -6.12
CA ALA A 159 -2.77 10.95 -5.58
C ALA A 159 -2.85 10.96 -4.05
N ILE A 160 -1.99 11.71 -3.35
CA ILE A 160 -2.06 11.85 -1.90
C ILE A 160 -3.12 12.88 -1.54
N LEU A 161 -4.27 12.39 -1.07
CA LEU A 161 -5.33 13.22 -0.52
C LEU A 161 -5.07 13.52 0.96
N LEU A 162 -5.44 14.72 1.39
CA LEU A 162 -5.33 15.15 2.79
C LEU A 162 -6.70 15.09 3.46
N PHE A 163 -6.72 14.74 4.75
CA PHE A 163 -7.95 14.50 5.51
C PHE A 163 -8.00 15.31 6.81
N PRO A 164 -7.91 16.65 6.76
CA PRO A 164 -7.82 17.49 7.98
C PRO A 164 -9.03 17.33 8.90
N GLU A 165 -10.24 17.21 8.35
CA GLU A 165 -11.46 17.02 9.13
C GLU A 165 -11.48 15.68 9.89
N VAL A 166 -10.92 14.61 9.28
CA VAL A 166 -10.80 13.30 9.92
C VAL A 166 -9.78 13.37 11.05
N VAL A 167 -8.64 14.04 10.82
CA VAL A 167 -7.61 14.25 11.84
C VAL A 167 -8.18 15.00 13.03
N ASP A 168 -8.82 16.15 12.82
CA ASP A 168 -9.45 16.94 13.88
C ASP A 168 -10.49 16.14 14.69
N ARG A 169 -11.32 15.36 13.99
CA ARG A 169 -12.30 14.49 14.66
C ARG A 169 -11.64 13.44 15.54
N LEU A 170 -10.55 12.82 15.05
CA LEU A 170 -9.81 11.80 15.79
C LEU A 170 -9.04 12.42 16.99
N GLU A 171 -8.50 13.63 16.83
CA GLU A 171 -7.84 14.35 17.93
C GLU A 171 -8.81 14.64 19.08
N ARG A 172 -10.04 15.04 18.77
CA ARG A 172 -11.07 15.30 19.78
C ARG A 172 -11.64 14.03 20.43
N ALA A 173 -11.64 12.91 19.69
CA ALA A 173 -12.27 11.68 20.15
C ALA A 173 -11.34 10.69 20.84
N ILE A 174 -10.04 10.71 20.53
CA ILE A 174 -9.09 9.67 20.95
C ILE A 174 -7.88 10.33 21.63
N ILE A 175 -7.60 9.90 22.84
CA ILE A 175 -6.37 10.30 23.58
C ILE A 175 -5.12 9.74 22.90
N ASP A 176 -3.95 10.31 23.19
CA ASP A 176 -2.69 9.94 22.50
C ASP A 176 -2.28 8.49 22.75
N ASN A 177 -2.45 7.98 23.95
CA ASN A 177 -2.15 6.61 24.33
C ASN A 177 -3.40 5.90 24.87
N PRO A 178 -4.32 5.47 24.01
CA PRO A 178 -5.50 4.76 24.45
C PRO A 178 -5.12 3.37 25.02
N PRO A 179 -5.81 2.91 26.07
CA PRO A 179 -5.56 1.61 26.66
C PRO A 179 -5.79 0.47 25.65
N LEU A 180 -5.11 -0.64 25.87
CA LEU A 180 -5.41 -1.91 25.22
C LEU A 180 -6.63 -2.49 25.96
N LEU A 181 -7.79 -2.44 25.33
CA LEU A 181 -8.99 -3.17 25.80
C LEU A 181 -8.92 -4.61 25.35
#